data_be04ae3437a3b54ba2b51f7779493314
#
_entry.id   be04ae3437a3b54ba2b51f7779493314
#
_cell.length_a   1.000
_cell.length_b   1.000
_cell.length_c   1.000
_cell.angle_alpha   90.00
_cell.angle_beta   90.00
_cell.angle_gamma   90.00
#
_symmetry.space_group_name_H-M   'P 1'
#
loop_
_entity.id
_entity.type
_entity.pdbx_description
1 polymer ?
#
loop_
_entity_poly.entity_id
_entity_poly.type
_entity_poly.pdbx_seq_one_letter_code
_entity_poly.pdbx_strand_id
1 'polypeptide(L)'
;MLAVALSIGGGAYASAQAASGGPSANLPRGLPALHPAHHAAGSQAATSTGITFHGLSLVNGWASEQVNFGTGNPRVGILNGVVYLKGSLAQPTPGSSLFAQLPSADRPVDTLLINVFTAGGTPGTLEIRTDGRMSVSSNVACGSGNTATCLTSLAGVSYPLGS
;
A
#
# COMPACT_ATOMS: atom_id res chain seq x y z
N MET A 1 37.21 11.06 -26.34
CA MET A 1 37.15 10.38 -25.06
C MET A 1 37.02 11.43 -23.98
N LEU A 2 35.87 11.60 -23.39
CA LEU A 2 35.62 12.56 -22.30
C LEU A 2 35.14 11.76 -21.09
N ALA A 3 35.95 11.68 -20.04
CA ALA A 3 35.60 11.01 -18.80
C ALA A 3 34.88 12.02 -17.88
N VAL A 4 33.63 11.73 -17.52
CA VAL A 4 32.88 12.48 -16.52
C VAL A 4 32.98 11.75 -15.19
N ALA A 5 33.66 12.33 -14.23
CA ALA A 5 33.73 11.83 -12.85
C ALA A 5 32.48 12.29 -12.08
N LEU A 6 31.66 11.34 -11.60
CA LEU A 6 30.55 11.60 -10.69
C LEU A 6 31.05 11.53 -9.25
N SER A 7 31.07 12.65 -8.54
CA SER A 7 31.35 12.71 -7.11
C SER A 7 30.09 12.39 -6.30
N ILE A 8 30.14 11.32 -5.53
CA ILE A 8 29.07 10.93 -4.58
C ILE A 8 29.32 11.67 -3.27
N GLY A 9 28.51 12.70 -2.99
CA GLY A 9 28.49 13.41 -1.72
C GLY A 9 27.74 12.59 -0.66
N GLY A 10 28.47 12.01 0.30
CA GLY A 10 27.89 11.35 1.47
C GLY A 10 27.37 12.41 2.46
N GLY A 11 26.06 12.47 2.65
CA GLY A 11 25.41 13.25 3.71
C GLY A 11 25.41 12.48 5.02
N ALA A 12 26.19 12.95 6.00
CA ALA A 12 26.16 12.44 7.37
C ALA A 12 24.93 13.00 8.09
N TYR A 13 24.03 12.14 8.54
CA TYR A 13 22.93 12.53 9.42
C TYR A 13 23.43 12.53 10.87
N ALA A 14 23.56 13.73 11.46
CA ALA A 14 23.87 13.91 12.87
C ALA A 14 22.61 13.64 13.70
N SER A 15 22.65 12.63 14.56
CA SER A 15 21.63 12.35 15.56
C SER A 15 21.79 13.35 16.71
N ALA A 16 20.82 14.26 16.89
CA ALA A 16 20.77 15.14 18.06
C ALA A 16 20.17 14.37 19.24
N GLN A 17 20.98 14.04 20.24
CA GLN A 17 20.50 13.59 21.54
C GLN A 17 20.04 14.81 22.35
N ALA A 18 18.78 14.86 22.71
CA ALA A 18 18.22 15.85 23.62
C ALA A 18 18.64 15.50 25.07
N ALA A 19 19.40 16.34 25.68
CA ALA A 19 19.74 16.31 27.11
C ALA A 19 18.50 16.73 27.92
N SER A 20 17.96 15.83 28.73
CA SER A 20 16.95 16.12 29.74
C SER A 20 17.61 16.63 31.03
N GLY A 21 17.64 17.95 31.17
CA GLY A 21 18.01 18.62 32.42
C GLY A 21 16.98 19.69 32.73
N GLY A 22 15.88 19.34 33.39
CA GLY A 22 14.93 20.29 33.93
C GLY A 22 15.13 20.53 35.41
N PRO A 23 15.02 21.79 35.91
CA PRO A 23 15.19 22.13 37.32
C PRO A 23 14.02 21.63 38.16
N SER A 24 14.31 21.02 39.31
CA SER A 24 13.34 20.62 40.35
C SER A 24 12.59 21.84 40.88
N ALA A 25 11.35 22.00 40.51
CA ALA A 25 10.44 22.94 41.16
C ALA A 25 9.91 22.33 42.47
N ASN A 26 10.23 22.97 43.61
CA ASN A 26 9.65 22.72 44.91
C ASN A 26 8.11 23.03 44.84
N LEU A 27 7.27 22.02 44.88
CA LEU A 27 5.82 22.14 45.05
C LEU A 27 5.45 22.21 46.52
N PRO A 28 4.53 23.09 46.96
CA PRO A 28 4.10 23.20 48.34
C PRO A 28 3.26 21.96 48.75
N ARG A 29 3.60 21.41 49.92
CA ARG A 29 2.85 20.36 50.62
C ARG A 29 1.45 20.88 50.99
N GLY A 30 0.42 20.18 50.52
CA GLY A 30 -0.93 20.34 51.08
C GLY A 30 -2.07 20.28 50.09
N LEU A 31 -2.22 19.13 49.40
CA LEU A 31 -3.51 18.77 48.81
C LEU A 31 -3.86 17.33 49.20
N PRO A 32 -5.13 17.05 49.58
CA PRO A 32 -5.57 15.71 49.95
C PRO A 32 -5.42 14.78 48.74
N ALA A 33 -4.85 13.61 48.94
CA ALA A 33 -4.68 12.57 47.94
C ALA A 33 -6.06 12.13 47.43
N LEU A 34 -6.41 12.55 46.23
CA LEU A 34 -7.46 11.91 45.44
C LEU A 34 -6.97 10.50 45.10
N HIS A 35 -7.56 9.50 45.71
CA HIS A 35 -7.35 8.11 45.34
C HIS A 35 -7.77 7.95 43.87
N PRO A 36 -6.88 7.61 42.93
CA PRO A 36 -7.32 7.16 41.65
C PRO A 36 -8.05 5.84 41.82
N ALA A 37 -9.35 5.83 41.54
CA ALA A 37 -10.09 4.61 41.36
C ALA A 37 -9.37 3.83 40.24
N HIS A 38 -8.66 2.77 40.60
CA HIS A 38 -8.13 1.81 39.65
C HIS A 38 -9.33 1.11 39.00
N HIS A 39 -9.82 1.71 37.90
CA HIS A 39 -10.55 0.92 36.93
C HIS A 39 -9.54 -0.08 36.38
N ALA A 40 -9.62 -1.32 36.86
CA ALA A 40 -9.00 -2.44 36.18
C ALA A 40 -9.63 -2.50 34.80
N ALA A 41 -9.01 -1.80 33.86
CA ALA A 41 -9.27 -2.01 32.44
C ALA A 41 -8.89 -3.46 32.17
N GLY A 42 -9.91 -4.32 32.11
CA GLY A 42 -9.75 -5.69 31.65
C GLY A 42 -9.10 -5.57 30.26
N SER A 43 -7.85 -5.97 30.19
CA SER A 43 -7.13 -6.11 28.93
C SER A 43 -7.83 -7.23 28.16
N GLN A 44 -8.88 -6.87 27.42
CA GLN A 44 -9.36 -7.72 26.35
C GLN A 44 -8.23 -7.77 25.32
N ALA A 45 -7.52 -8.88 25.31
CA ALA A 45 -6.62 -9.20 24.22
C ALA A 45 -7.47 -9.15 22.94
N ALA A 46 -7.36 -8.06 22.19
CA ALA A 46 -7.93 -7.96 20.87
C ALA A 46 -7.27 -9.07 20.04
N THR A 47 -8.02 -10.13 19.78
CA THR A 47 -7.61 -11.15 18.82
C THR A 47 -7.56 -10.44 17.48
N SER A 48 -6.39 -9.96 17.09
CA SER A 48 -6.17 -9.37 15.79
C SER A 48 -6.27 -10.51 14.78
N THR A 49 -7.45 -10.70 14.23
CA THR A 49 -7.65 -11.53 13.04
C THR A 49 -6.97 -10.80 11.91
N GLY A 50 -5.70 -11.14 11.67
CA GLY A 50 -4.93 -10.55 10.58
C GLY A 50 -5.55 -10.91 9.22
N ILE A 51 -5.41 -10.02 8.23
CA ILE A 51 -5.85 -10.31 6.85
C ILE A 51 -5.04 -11.47 6.30
N THR A 52 -5.71 -12.53 5.82
CA THR A 52 -5.07 -13.57 5.03
C THR A 52 -5.10 -13.15 3.55
N PHE A 53 -3.92 -13.00 2.94
CA PHE A 53 -3.78 -12.63 1.55
C PHE A 53 -3.48 -13.85 0.67
N HIS A 54 -4.20 -13.98 -0.45
CA HIS A 54 -3.92 -14.95 -1.52
C HIS A 54 -3.39 -14.27 -2.77
N GLY A 55 -2.58 -15.01 -3.54
CA GLY A 55 -2.02 -14.51 -4.80
C GLY A 55 -3.10 -14.26 -5.83
N LEU A 56 -2.97 -13.18 -6.60
CA LEU A 56 -3.75 -12.96 -7.82
C LEU A 56 -3.14 -13.77 -8.97
N SER A 57 -3.99 -14.50 -9.70
CA SER A 57 -3.56 -15.17 -10.95
C SER A 57 -3.52 -14.14 -12.07
N LEU A 58 -2.29 -13.78 -12.49
CA LEU A 58 -2.08 -12.82 -13.56
C LEU A 58 -2.27 -13.47 -14.93
N VAL A 59 -2.83 -12.73 -15.88
CA VAL A 59 -3.14 -13.18 -17.25
C VAL A 59 -2.57 -12.20 -18.28
N ASN A 60 -2.62 -12.54 -19.55
CA ASN A 60 -2.26 -11.68 -20.68
C ASN A 60 -0.84 -11.09 -20.63
N GLY A 61 0.12 -11.87 -20.14
CA GLY A 61 1.51 -11.46 -20.08
C GLY A 61 1.84 -10.49 -18.94
N TRP A 62 0.90 -10.20 -18.04
CA TRP A 62 1.19 -9.46 -16.81
C TRP A 62 2.00 -10.31 -15.84
N ALA A 63 2.96 -9.69 -15.19
CA ALA A 63 3.86 -10.32 -14.23
C ALA A 63 3.99 -9.49 -12.96
N SER A 64 4.43 -10.12 -11.87
CA SER A 64 4.74 -9.41 -10.63
C SER A 64 6.00 -8.56 -10.80
N GLU A 65 5.96 -7.31 -10.34
CA GLU A 65 7.08 -6.36 -10.39
C GLU A 65 7.67 -6.08 -9.00
N GLN A 66 7.64 -7.09 -8.14
CA GLN A 66 8.10 -6.97 -6.75
C GLN A 66 9.58 -6.58 -6.59
N VAL A 67 10.44 -7.02 -7.54
CA VAL A 67 11.90 -6.91 -7.40
C VAL A 67 12.36 -5.46 -7.42
N ASN A 68 11.75 -4.63 -8.28
CA ASN A 68 12.18 -3.25 -8.48
C ASN A 68 11.64 -2.27 -7.42
N PHE A 69 10.51 -2.61 -6.77
CA PHE A 69 9.80 -1.67 -5.90
C PHE A 69 9.56 -2.19 -4.47
N GLY A 70 9.94 -3.42 -4.15
CA GLY A 70 9.78 -3.99 -2.80
C GLY A 70 8.32 -4.12 -2.33
N THR A 71 7.35 -3.99 -3.23
CA THR A 71 5.92 -3.98 -2.90
C THR A 71 5.31 -5.37 -2.75
N GLY A 72 6.06 -6.41 -3.07
CA GLY A 72 5.61 -7.81 -3.04
C GLY A 72 4.75 -8.21 -4.24
N ASN A 73 4.39 -9.49 -4.29
CA ASN A 73 3.52 -10.05 -5.33
C ASN A 73 2.10 -9.49 -5.24
N PRO A 74 1.38 -9.36 -6.39
CA PRO A 74 -0.04 -9.04 -6.41
C PRO A 74 -0.87 -10.05 -5.61
N ARG A 75 -1.64 -9.54 -4.65
CA ARG A 75 -2.45 -10.34 -3.72
C ARG A 75 -3.76 -9.65 -3.41
N VAL A 76 -4.76 -10.45 -3.04
CA VAL A 76 -6.06 -10.00 -2.53
C VAL A 76 -6.34 -10.63 -1.18
N GLY A 77 -7.03 -9.94 -0.30
CA GLY A 77 -7.50 -10.46 0.99
C GLY A 77 -8.71 -9.69 1.48
N ILE A 78 -9.52 -10.31 2.33
CA ILE A 78 -10.72 -9.70 2.91
C ILE A 78 -10.56 -9.58 4.42
N LEU A 79 -10.98 -8.44 4.94
CA LEU A 79 -11.14 -8.21 6.38
C LEU A 79 -12.40 -7.38 6.64
N ASN A 80 -13.29 -7.87 7.49
CA ASN A 80 -14.52 -7.17 7.90
C ASN A 80 -15.37 -6.66 6.70
N GLY A 81 -15.50 -7.46 5.65
CA GLY A 81 -16.27 -7.10 4.46
C GLY A 81 -15.61 -6.07 3.55
N VAL A 82 -14.34 -5.76 3.77
CA VAL A 82 -13.53 -4.91 2.91
C VAL A 82 -12.48 -5.76 2.19
N VAL A 83 -12.40 -5.62 0.88
CA VAL A 83 -11.36 -6.22 0.04
C VAL A 83 -10.15 -5.30 0.03
N TYR A 84 -8.97 -5.89 0.18
CA TYR A 84 -7.68 -5.20 0.14
C TYR A 84 -6.83 -5.82 -0.95
N LEU A 85 -6.24 -4.97 -1.78
CA LEU A 85 -5.24 -5.38 -2.77
C LEU A 85 -3.86 -4.91 -2.32
N LYS A 86 -2.82 -5.64 -2.72
CA LYS A 86 -1.43 -5.24 -2.51
C LYS A 86 -0.51 -5.83 -3.56
N GLY A 87 0.73 -5.31 -3.61
CA GLY A 87 1.75 -5.72 -4.55
C GLY A 87 1.81 -4.82 -5.76
N SER A 88 2.69 -5.16 -6.70
CA SER A 88 2.84 -4.46 -7.98
C SER A 88 2.97 -5.42 -9.13
N LEU A 89 2.59 -4.95 -10.31
CA LEU A 89 2.61 -5.70 -11.55
C LEU A 89 3.07 -4.82 -12.71
N ALA A 90 3.59 -5.47 -13.74
CA ALA A 90 3.95 -4.85 -15.00
C ALA A 90 3.63 -5.81 -16.16
N GLN A 91 3.55 -5.26 -17.36
CA GLN A 91 3.38 -6.03 -18.58
C GLN A 91 4.60 -5.81 -19.48
N PRO A 92 5.61 -6.71 -19.44
CA PRO A 92 6.87 -6.54 -20.20
C PRO A 92 6.67 -6.37 -21.71
N THR A 93 5.64 -7.02 -22.25
CA THR A 93 5.22 -6.85 -23.62
C THR A 93 3.81 -6.29 -23.63
N PRO A 94 3.61 -5.02 -24.07
CA PRO A 94 2.28 -4.41 -24.07
C PRO A 94 1.26 -5.22 -24.86
N GLY A 95 0.06 -5.33 -24.28
CA GLY A 95 -1.04 -6.14 -24.84
C GLY A 95 -2.37 -5.73 -24.21
N SER A 96 -3.11 -6.69 -23.66
CA SER A 96 -4.39 -6.44 -23.01
C SER A 96 -4.23 -5.72 -21.67
N SER A 97 -5.06 -4.71 -21.41
CA SER A 97 -5.14 -4.05 -20.10
C SER A 97 -5.68 -4.95 -18.98
N LEU A 98 -6.39 -6.03 -19.34
CA LEU A 98 -6.89 -7.03 -18.39
C LEU A 98 -5.71 -7.82 -17.80
N PHE A 99 -5.52 -7.75 -16.48
CA PHE A 99 -4.39 -8.42 -15.82
C PHE A 99 -4.79 -9.56 -14.88
N ALA A 100 -6.02 -9.58 -14.36
CA ALA A 100 -6.48 -10.63 -13.44
C ALA A 100 -8.00 -10.73 -13.42
N GLN A 101 -8.49 -11.79 -12.77
CA GLN A 101 -9.90 -11.95 -12.43
C GLN A 101 -10.02 -12.35 -10.95
N LEU A 102 -10.86 -11.65 -10.20
CA LEU A 102 -11.13 -11.92 -8.79
C LEU A 102 -11.99 -13.18 -8.61
N PRO A 103 -11.75 -13.96 -7.56
CA PRO A 103 -12.70 -14.98 -7.09
C PRO A 103 -14.08 -14.38 -6.87
N SER A 104 -15.12 -15.19 -6.97
CA SER A 104 -16.51 -14.70 -6.84
C SER A 104 -16.80 -14.05 -5.49
N ALA A 105 -16.12 -14.49 -4.42
CA ALA A 105 -16.28 -13.94 -3.07
C ALA A 105 -15.68 -12.53 -2.90
N ASP A 106 -14.78 -12.11 -3.81
CA ASP A 106 -14.03 -10.85 -3.72
C ASP A 106 -14.57 -9.80 -4.70
N ARG A 107 -15.66 -10.11 -5.44
CA ARG A 107 -16.18 -9.24 -6.50
C ARG A 107 -17.02 -8.11 -5.94
N PRO A 108 -16.90 -6.89 -6.48
CA PRO A 108 -17.81 -5.80 -6.14
C PRO A 108 -19.20 -6.03 -6.79
N VAL A 109 -20.23 -5.41 -6.24
CA VAL A 109 -21.59 -5.42 -6.83
C VAL A 109 -21.73 -4.43 -7.98
N ASP A 110 -20.94 -3.36 -7.97
CA ASP A 110 -20.85 -2.36 -9.03
C ASP A 110 -19.43 -2.27 -9.61
N THR A 111 -19.31 -1.82 -10.85
CA THR A 111 -18.00 -1.57 -11.45
C THR A 111 -17.30 -0.41 -10.75
N LEU A 112 -16.08 -0.63 -10.28
CA LEU A 112 -15.27 0.36 -9.57
C LEU A 112 -14.20 0.93 -10.49
N LEU A 113 -14.02 2.25 -10.43
CA LEU A 113 -12.92 2.98 -11.06
C LEU A 113 -12.07 3.63 -9.95
N ILE A 114 -10.86 3.15 -9.78
CA ILE A 114 -9.96 3.54 -8.69
C ILE A 114 -8.68 4.12 -9.25
N ASN A 115 -8.26 5.27 -8.75
CA ASN A 115 -6.95 5.81 -9.10
C ASN A 115 -5.84 4.97 -8.46
N VAL A 116 -4.85 4.58 -9.26
CA VAL A 116 -3.69 3.82 -8.82
C VAL A 116 -2.40 4.51 -9.23
N PHE A 117 -1.34 4.23 -8.48
CA PHE A 117 0.01 4.68 -8.83
C PHE A 117 0.54 3.85 -10.01
N THR A 118 1.11 4.54 -11.02
CA THR A 118 1.80 3.90 -12.15
C THR A 118 3.23 4.41 -12.28
N ALA A 119 3.98 3.89 -13.25
CA ALA A 119 5.39 4.26 -13.46
C ALA A 119 5.59 5.77 -13.54
N GLY A 120 6.70 6.25 -12.95
CA GLY A 120 7.07 7.67 -12.94
C GLY A 120 6.19 8.55 -12.06
N GLY A 121 5.39 7.99 -11.16
CA GLY A 121 4.50 8.76 -10.28
C GLY A 121 3.22 9.26 -10.95
N THR A 122 2.89 8.74 -12.13
CA THR A 122 1.69 9.14 -12.87
C THR A 122 0.47 8.38 -12.37
N PRO A 123 -0.74 9.00 -12.39
CA PRO A 123 -1.97 8.30 -12.08
C PRO A 123 -2.36 7.34 -13.22
N GLY A 124 -2.90 6.18 -12.85
CA GLY A 124 -3.61 5.27 -13.72
C GLY A 124 -5.00 5.00 -13.19
N THR A 125 -5.86 4.41 -14.00
CA THR A 125 -7.19 3.97 -13.59
C THR A 125 -7.24 2.44 -13.54
N LEU A 126 -7.50 1.90 -12.35
CA LEU A 126 -7.86 0.50 -12.14
C LEU A 126 -9.38 0.37 -12.27
N GLU A 127 -9.83 -0.45 -13.18
CA GLU A 127 -11.23 -0.87 -13.31
C GLU A 127 -11.40 -2.26 -12.70
N ILE A 128 -12.35 -2.42 -11.77
CA ILE A 128 -12.76 -3.71 -11.21
C ILE A 128 -14.23 -3.90 -11.54
N ARG A 129 -14.54 -4.89 -12.38
CA ARG A 129 -15.90 -5.15 -12.87
C ARG A 129 -16.65 -6.13 -11.97
N THR A 130 -17.96 -6.12 -12.06
CA THR A 130 -18.86 -7.03 -11.31
C THR A 130 -18.60 -8.51 -11.59
N ASP A 131 -18.06 -8.84 -12.78
CA ASP A 131 -17.64 -10.20 -13.13
C ASP A 131 -16.24 -10.56 -12.55
N GLY A 132 -15.62 -9.63 -11.83
CA GLY A 132 -14.31 -9.78 -11.20
C GLY A 132 -13.13 -9.45 -12.12
N ARG A 133 -13.33 -9.10 -13.38
CA ARG A 133 -12.25 -8.69 -14.27
C ARG A 133 -11.59 -7.41 -13.76
N MET A 134 -10.26 -7.41 -13.74
CA MET A 134 -9.45 -6.29 -13.31
C MET A 134 -8.58 -5.81 -14.46
N SER A 135 -8.75 -4.57 -14.85
CA SER A 135 -7.95 -3.93 -15.90
C SER A 135 -7.37 -2.61 -15.44
N VAL A 136 -6.22 -2.23 -16.00
CA VAL A 136 -5.58 -0.96 -15.68
C VAL A 136 -5.18 -0.22 -16.95
N SER A 137 -5.31 1.11 -16.93
CA SER A 137 -4.95 1.98 -18.03
C SER A 137 -4.30 3.27 -17.54
N SER A 138 -3.51 3.89 -18.42
CA SER A 138 -2.95 5.23 -18.24
C SER A 138 -2.82 5.89 -19.62
N ASN A 139 -2.93 7.22 -19.63
CA ASN A 139 -2.78 8.02 -20.86
C ASN A 139 -1.33 8.51 -21.10
N VAL A 140 -0.41 8.18 -20.17
CA VAL A 140 0.99 8.60 -20.25
C VAL A 140 1.83 7.48 -20.86
N ALA A 141 2.60 7.79 -21.89
CA ALA A 141 3.45 6.82 -22.57
C ALA A 141 4.62 6.35 -21.68
N CYS A 142 5.00 5.08 -21.83
CA CYS A 142 6.16 4.47 -21.17
C CYS A 142 6.72 3.37 -22.11
N GLY A 143 7.86 3.61 -22.71
CA GLY A 143 8.43 2.68 -23.68
C GLY A 143 7.48 2.44 -24.87
N SER A 144 7.19 1.18 -25.18
CA SER A 144 6.25 0.77 -26.23
C SER A 144 4.78 0.69 -25.75
N GLY A 145 4.53 0.94 -24.47
CA GLY A 145 3.22 0.91 -23.83
C GLY A 145 2.84 2.23 -23.17
N ASN A 146 2.14 2.13 -22.06
CA ASN A 146 1.82 3.26 -21.20
C ASN A 146 2.37 3.03 -19.77
N THR A 147 2.30 4.05 -18.89
CA THR A 147 2.87 3.95 -17.54
C THR A 147 2.22 2.85 -16.68
N ALA A 148 0.96 2.48 -16.94
CA ALA A 148 0.32 1.37 -16.26
C ALA A 148 0.94 0.02 -16.65
N THR A 149 1.36 -0.17 -17.92
CA THR A 149 2.04 -1.40 -18.36
C THR A 149 3.47 -1.48 -17.84
N CYS A 150 4.16 -0.34 -17.69
CA CYS A 150 5.51 -0.32 -17.12
C CYS A 150 5.53 -0.65 -15.62
N LEU A 151 4.54 -0.17 -14.88
CA LEU A 151 4.33 -0.46 -13.46
C LEU A 151 2.93 -0.06 -13.06
N THR A 152 2.26 -0.90 -12.33
CA THR A 152 1.04 -0.57 -11.56
C THR A 152 1.20 -1.07 -10.13
N SER A 153 0.95 -0.18 -9.15
CA SER A 153 0.88 -0.53 -7.75
C SER A 153 -0.56 -0.76 -7.32
N LEU A 154 -0.82 -1.90 -6.69
CA LEU A 154 -2.09 -2.23 -6.05
C LEU A 154 -2.08 -1.86 -4.55
N ALA A 155 -0.95 -1.36 -4.03
CA ALA A 155 -0.81 -0.99 -2.62
C ALA A 155 -1.78 0.15 -2.26
N GLY A 156 -2.53 -0.04 -1.18
CA GLY A 156 -3.53 0.93 -0.71
C GLY A 156 -4.90 0.84 -1.40
N VAL A 157 -5.07 -0.01 -2.40
CA VAL A 157 -6.38 -0.25 -3.01
C VAL A 157 -7.24 -1.08 -2.06
N SER A 158 -8.43 -0.56 -1.75
CA SER A 158 -9.45 -1.28 -0.96
C SER A 158 -10.85 -0.83 -1.35
N TYR A 159 -11.82 -1.71 -1.18
CA TYR A 159 -13.23 -1.42 -1.43
C TYR A 159 -14.11 -2.35 -0.59
N PRO A 160 -15.33 -1.90 -0.17
CA PRO A 160 -16.28 -2.76 0.52
C PRO A 160 -16.93 -3.76 -0.45
N LEU A 161 -17.21 -4.98 0.02
CA LEU A 161 -17.85 -6.04 -0.79
C LEU A 161 -19.26 -5.67 -1.25
N GLY A 162 -19.93 -4.74 -0.59
CA GLY A 162 -21.28 -4.28 -0.93
C GLY A 162 -21.32 -3.02 -1.79
N SER A 163 -20.20 -2.59 -2.35
CA SER A 163 -20.10 -1.39 -3.20
C SER A 163 -20.14 -1.72 -4.68
#